data_5dc3e78c6b4008d224d9d43b864df57c
#
_entry.id   5dc3e78c6b4008d224d9d43b864df57c
#
_cell.length_a   1.000
_cell.length_b   1.000
_cell.length_c   1.000
_cell.angle_alpha   90.00
_cell.angle_beta   90.00
_cell.angle_gamma   90.00
#
_symmetry.space_group_name_H-M   'P 1'
#
loop_
_entity.id
_entity.type
_entity.pdbx_description
1 polymer ?
#
loop_
_entity_poly.entity_id
_entity_poly.type
_entity_poly.pdbx_seq_one_letter_code
_entity_poly.pdbx_strand_id
1 'polypeptide(L)'
;MIMTGSAHKEYLSRFFGSKRYLYQDNERVAHIHVVNDTYYFHGHIVPGWQGVKQTFDTAEELEIYINQHGLQYEEQKQLTLF
;
A
#
# COMPACT_ATOMS: atom_id res chain seq x y z
N MET A 1 -10.89 -14.06 -2.94
CA MET A 1 -11.18 -14.19 -1.50
C MET A 1 -11.07 -12.84 -0.83
N ILE A 2 -12.01 -12.53 0.01
CA ILE A 2 -11.96 -11.28 0.76
C ILE A 2 -11.21 -11.53 2.05
N MET A 3 -10.17 -10.77 2.29
CA MET A 3 -9.39 -10.89 3.50
C MET A 3 -9.98 -10.01 4.59
N THR A 4 -10.09 -10.54 5.80
CA THR A 4 -10.45 -9.72 6.95
C THR A 4 -9.28 -8.80 7.27
N GLY A 5 -9.52 -7.77 8.07
CA GLY A 5 -8.46 -6.86 8.46
C GLY A 5 -7.26 -7.56 9.08
N SER A 6 -7.53 -8.55 9.94
CA SER A 6 -6.46 -9.30 10.60
C SER A 6 -5.63 -10.11 9.61
N ALA A 7 -6.30 -10.81 8.68
CA ALA A 7 -5.60 -11.60 7.67
C ALA A 7 -4.80 -10.71 6.72
N HIS A 8 -5.35 -9.56 6.35
CA HIS A 8 -4.67 -8.62 5.48
C HIS A 8 -3.40 -8.07 6.16
N LYS A 9 -3.48 -7.79 7.44
CA LYS A 9 -2.36 -7.32 8.22
C LYS A 9 -1.22 -8.33 8.26
N GLU A 10 -1.54 -9.60 8.48
CA GLU A 10 -0.54 -10.66 8.45
C GLU A 10 0.12 -10.77 7.08
N TYR A 11 -0.67 -10.65 6.04
CA TYR A 11 -0.19 -10.68 4.67
C TYR A 11 0.84 -9.58 4.44
N LEU A 12 0.52 -8.36 4.82
CA LEU A 12 1.42 -7.22 4.66
C LEU A 12 2.72 -7.44 5.43
N SER A 13 2.64 -7.86 6.68
CA SER A 13 3.83 -8.08 7.50
C SER A 13 4.70 -9.19 6.95
N ARG A 14 4.09 -10.25 6.46
CA ARG A 14 4.80 -11.41 5.96
C ARG A 14 5.59 -11.11 4.70
N PHE A 15 4.97 -10.37 3.78
CA PHE A 15 5.58 -10.17 2.46
C PHE A 15 6.55 -9.01 2.39
N PHE A 16 6.42 -8.03 3.26
CA PHE A 16 7.12 -6.77 3.02
C PHE A 16 8.10 -6.37 4.08
N GLY A 17 8.13 -7.09 5.19
CA GLY A 17 9.05 -6.74 6.27
C GLY A 17 8.92 -5.27 6.63
N SER A 18 9.77 -4.44 6.04
CA SER A 18 9.79 -3.01 6.35
C SER A 18 8.99 -2.16 5.39
N LYS A 19 8.96 -2.51 4.10
CA LYS A 19 8.33 -1.64 3.10
C LYS A 19 7.59 -2.42 2.04
N ARG A 20 6.52 -1.80 1.56
CA ARG A 20 5.77 -2.31 0.42
C ARG A 20 5.51 -1.13 -0.52
N TYR A 21 5.87 -1.31 -1.79
CA TYR A 21 5.76 -0.23 -2.77
C TYR A 21 4.43 -0.25 -3.49
N LEU A 22 3.96 0.96 -3.82
CA LEU A 22 2.72 1.17 -4.54
C LEU A 22 3.00 1.87 -5.86
N TYR A 23 2.25 1.50 -6.88
CA TYR A 23 2.41 2.00 -8.23
C TYR A 23 1.14 2.66 -8.72
N GLN A 24 1.30 3.68 -9.52
CA GLN A 24 0.23 4.31 -10.26
C GLN A 24 0.71 4.45 -11.70
N ASP A 25 0.00 3.80 -12.65
CA ASP A 25 0.35 3.87 -14.06
C ASP A 25 1.82 3.53 -14.34
N ASN A 26 2.29 2.44 -13.76
CA ASN A 26 3.65 1.95 -13.92
C ASN A 26 4.72 2.80 -13.23
N GLU A 27 4.33 3.78 -12.44
CA GLU A 27 5.27 4.59 -11.69
C GLU A 27 5.19 4.26 -10.21
N ARG A 28 6.33 4.04 -9.59
CA ARG A 28 6.41 3.81 -8.14
C ARG A 28 6.21 5.15 -7.43
N VAL A 29 5.06 5.34 -6.82
CA VAL A 29 4.68 6.65 -6.28
C VAL A 29 4.68 6.73 -4.75
N ALA A 30 4.67 5.59 -4.08
CA ALA A 30 4.56 5.58 -2.62
C ALA A 30 5.05 4.27 -2.04
N HIS A 31 5.16 4.23 -0.72
CA HIS A 31 5.40 2.99 -0.01
C HIS A 31 4.63 2.98 1.31
N ILE A 32 4.41 1.76 1.81
CA ILE A 32 3.75 1.53 3.08
C ILE A 32 4.67 0.72 3.97
N HIS A 33 4.66 1.01 5.26
CA HIS A 33 5.23 0.12 6.24
C HIS A 33 4.31 0.06 7.45
N VAL A 34 4.42 -1.04 8.20
CA VAL A 34 3.56 -1.29 9.35
C VAL A 34 4.41 -1.27 10.61
N VAL A 35 4.00 -0.45 11.57
CA VAL A 35 4.67 -0.36 12.88
C VAL A 35 3.60 -0.36 13.95
N ASN A 36 3.69 -1.31 14.89
CA ASN A 36 2.76 -1.40 16.01
C ASN A 36 1.30 -1.36 15.57
N ASP A 37 0.98 -2.11 14.53
CA ASP A 37 -0.38 -2.24 13.98
C ASP A 37 -0.91 -0.98 13.30
N THR A 38 -0.06 0.00 13.08
CA THR A 38 -0.42 1.22 12.34
C THR A 38 0.24 1.17 10.97
N TYR A 39 -0.53 1.51 9.96
CA TYR A 39 -0.07 1.51 8.57
C TYR A 39 0.35 2.92 8.20
N TYR A 40 1.60 3.07 7.80
CA TYR A 40 2.16 4.36 7.42
C TYR A 40 2.34 4.42 5.90
N PHE A 41 1.72 5.42 5.29
CA PHE A 41 1.79 5.66 3.85
C PHE A 41 2.64 6.89 3.61
N HIS A 42 3.64 6.76 2.76
CA HIS A 42 4.54 7.87 2.40
C HIS A 42 4.60 8.02 0.88
N GLY A 43 4.23 9.21 0.39
CA GLY A 43 4.40 9.54 -1.01
C GLY A 43 5.86 9.78 -1.34
N HIS A 44 6.26 9.36 -2.53
CA HIS A 44 7.62 9.58 -3.02
C HIS A 44 7.73 10.97 -3.66
N ILE A 45 8.94 11.33 -4.07
CA ILE A 45 9.18 12.63 -4.70
C ILE A 45 8.82 12.50 -6.19
N VAL A 46 7.51 12.44 -6.45
CA VAL A 46 6.96 12.42 -7.80
C VAL A 46 5.77 13.36 -7.83
N PRO A 47 5.42 13.91 -9.01
CA PRO A 47 4.30 14.84 -9.09
C PRO A 47 3.01 14.22 -8.54
N GLY A 48 2.33 14.99 -7.70
CA GLY A 48 1.07 14.56 -7.10
C GLY A 48 1.21 13.78 -5.80
N TRP A 49 2.40 13.29 -5.48
CA TRP A 49 2.59 12.45 -4.29
C TRP A 49 3.62 13.01 -3.33
N GLN A 50 4.43 13.96 -3.76
CA GLN A 50 5.46 14.54 -2.92
C GLN A 50 4.85 15.20 -1.69
N GLY A 51 5.35 14.80 -0.52
CA GLY A 51 4.88 15.35 0.74
C GLY A 51 3.63 14.69 1.31
N VAL A 52 3.05 13.73 0.59
CA VAL A 52 1.85 13.02 1.07
C VAL A 52 2.25 12.06 2.17
N LYS A 53 1.58 12.17 3.32
CA LYS A 53 1.75 11.25 4.45
C LYS A 53 0.39 10.94 5.03
N GLN A 54 0.10 9.65 5.19
CA GLN A 54 -1.16 9.21 5.77
C GLN A 54 -0.89 8.09 6.76
N THR A 55 -1.74 7.96 7.74
CA THR A 55 -1.71 6.83 8.66
C THR A 55 -3.07 6.20 8.71
N PHE A 56 -3.10 4.87 8.84
CA PHE A 56 -4.36 4.13 8.90
C PHE A 56 -4.28 3.15 10.06
N ASP A 57 -5.37 3.07 10.81
CA ASP A 57 -5.44 2.17 11.96
C ASP A 57 -5.88 0.77 11.57
N THR A 58 -6.50 0.62 10.39
CA THR A 58 -6.98 -0.68 9.93
C THR A 58 -6.57 -0.92 8.49
N ALA A 59 -6.49 -2.20 8.13
CA ALA A 59 -6.20 -2.59 6.76
C ALA A 59 -7.31 -2.16 5.82
N GLU A 60 -8.53 -2.13 6.29
CA GLU A 60 -9.68 -1.72 5.47
C GLU A 60 -9.57 -0.26 5.06
N GLU A 61 -9.18 0.60 5.98
CA GLU A 61 -8.99 2.02 5.66
C GLU A 61 -7.91 2.21 4.61
N LEU A 62 -6.81 1.48 4.76
CA LEU A 62 -5.72 1.52 3.80
C LEU A 62 -6.20 1.05 2.41
N GLU A 63 -6.95 -0.05 2.36
CA GLU A 63 -7.47 -0.58 1.11
C GLU A 63 -8.38 0.40 0.40
N ILE A 64 -9.24 1.08 1.15
CA ILE A 64 -10.13 2.09 0.59
C ILE A 64 -9.30 3.20 -0.06
N TYR A 65 -8.28 3.66 0.64
CA TYR A 65 -7.42 4.73 0.14
C TYR A 65 -6.71 4.30 -1.15
N ILE A 66 -6.15 3.09 -1.14
CA ILE A 66 -5.47 2.54 -2.31
C ILE A 66 -6.40 2.48 -3.51
N ASN A 67 -7.61 1.97 -3.30
CA ASN A 67 -8.59 1.83 -4.38
C ASN A 67 -9.07 3.19 -4.89
N GLN A 68 -9.27 4.15 -4.00
CA GLN A 68 -9.72 5.49 -4.39
C GLN A 68 -8.71 6.21 -5.27
N HIS A 69 -7.43 5.92 -5.07
CA HIS A 69 -6.37 6.59 -5.83
C HIS A 69 -5.83 5.75 -6.99
N GLY A 70 -6.44 4.59 -7.24
CA GLY A 70 -6.03 3.76 -8.35
C GLY A 70 -4.64 3.20 -8.21
N LEU A 71 -4.21 2.92 -6.98
CA LEU A 71 -2.89 2.40 -6.72
C LEU A 71 -2.88 0.88 -6.78
N GLN A 72 -1.73 0.31 -7.10
CA GLN A 72 -1.53 -1.14 -7.12
C GLN A 72 -0.27 -1.48 -6.36
N TYR A 73 -0.32 -2.60 -5.66
CA TYR A 73 0.90 -3.16 -5.07
C TYR A 73 1.77 -3.75 -6.16
N GLU A 74 3.05 -3.86 -5.85
CA GLU A 74 4.03 -4.38 -6.82
C GLU A 74 3.65 -5.77 -7.34
N GLU A 75 3.19 -6.67 -6.49
CA GLU A 75 2.80 -8.00 -6.95
C GLU A 75 1.54 -7.98 -7.83
N GLN A 76 0.62 -7.07 -7.59
CA GLN A 76 -0.56 -6.94 -8.44
C GLN A 76 -0.17 -6.50 -9.84
N LYS A 77 0.80 -5.59 -9.91
CA LYS A 77 1.32 -5.13 -11.18
C LYS A 77 1.97 -6.27 -11.96
N GLN A 78 2.74 -7.10 -11.28
CA GLN A 78 3.36 -8.26 -11.92
C GLN A 78 2.32 -9.24 -12.45
N LEU A 79 1.25 -9.43 -11.71
CA LEU A 79 0.17 -10.32 -12.12
C LEU A 79 -0.59 -9.81 -13.34
N THR A 80 -0.68 -8.50 -13.51
CA THR A 80 -1.41 -7.92 -14.63
C THR A 80 -0.61 -7.85 -15.92
N LEU A 81 0.63 -8.24 -15.91
CA LEU A 81 1.48 -8.24 -17.10
C LEU A 81 1.31 -9.46 -17.98
N PHE A 82 0.48 -10.39 -17.56
CA PHE A 82 0.26 -11.64 -18.34
C PHE A 82 -0.99 -11.57 -19.18
#